data_b649ad40defa4cafc48109d02ec9780e
#
_entry.id   b649ad40defa4cafc48109d02ec9780e
#
_cell.length_a   1.000
_cell.length_b   1.000
_cell.length_c   1.000
_cell.angle_alpha   90.00
_cell.angle_beta   90.00
_cell.angle_gamma   90.00
#
_symmetry.space_group_name_H-M   'P 1'
#
loop_
_entity.id
_entity.type
_entity.pdbx_description
1 polymer ?
#
loop_
_entity_poly.entity_id
_entity_poly.type
_entity_poly.pdbx_seq_one_letter_code
_entity_poly.pdbx_strand_id
1 'polypeptide(L)'
;MIPKISDILLVAKLHPSRVYNIYLFGSRVYGTHSDNSDWDIVIVAKNSVEAIEIKSDLYNIHIYTPDKFQQDLDWHMPKNLECIFAPDWAKLKEDIKYNLTLNIPKIRHATSHVSSNSWVKCKKKLQIANEYGVGVKSLFHAIRIPMFSTQIVNFGQIRDFQCANWVWSKICEKEWNWEDLDKEFREVHNSVLTDFRKVTTKE
;
A
#
# COMPACT_ATOMS: atom_id res chain seq x y z
N MET A 1 -9.84 -16.46 -6.34
CA MET A 1 -8.84 -17.10 -7.25
C MET A 1 -7.80 -16.04 -7.62
N ILE A 2 -6.50 -16.37 -7.59
CA ILE A 2 -5.42 -15.44 -7.99
C ILE A 2 -5.53 -15.21 -9.51
N PRO A 3 -5.39 -13.97 -10.00
CA PRO A 3 -5.52 -13.66 -11.43
C PRO A 3 -4.39 -14.30 -12.25
N LYS A 4 -4.71 -14.69 -13.47
CA LYS A 4 -3.70 -15.21 -14.41
C LYS A 4 -2.87 -14.05 -14.99
N ILE A 5 -1.58 -14.27 -15.15
CA ILE A 5 -0.68 -13.27 -15.77
C ILE A 5 -1.17 -12.87 -17.16
N SER A 6 -1.68 -13.82 -17.97
CA SER A 6 -2.23 -13.54 -19.29
C SER A 6 -3.34 -12.49 -19.28
N ASP A 7 -4.24 -12.58 -18.30
CA ASP A 7 -5.40 -11.69 -18.20
C ASP A 7 -4.97 -10.28 -17.76
N ILE A 8 -4.03 -10.23 -16.80
CA ILE A 8 -3.40 -8.97 -16.36
C ILE A 8 -2.72 -8.26 -17.55
N LEU A 9 -1.93 -9.00 -18.33
CA LEU A 9 -1.18 -8.43 -19.45
C LEU A 9 -2.07 -8.01 -20.61
N LEU A 10 -3.19 -8.70 -20.83
CA LEU A 10 -4.20 -8.31 -21.80
C LEU A 10 -4.80 -6.94 -21.45
N VAL A 11 -5.22 -6.74 -20.20
CA VAL A 11 -5.76 -5.46 -19.71
C VAL A 11 -4.69 -4.36 -19.74
N ALA A 12 -3.46 -4.68 -19.35
CA ALA A 12 -2.34 -3.75 -19.38
C ALA A 12 -1.85 -3.41 -20.80
N LYS A 13 -2.31 -4.14 -21.82
CA LYS A 13 -1.84 -4.04 -23.23
C LYS A 13 -0.32 -4.18 -23.34
N LEU A 14 0.26 -5.10 -22.58
CA LEU A 14 1.69 -5.35 -22.54
C LEU A 14 2.02 -6.72 -23.13
N HIS A 15 3.06 -6.76 -23.97
CA HIS A 15 3.63 -8.02 -24.42
C HIS A 15 4.46 -8.65 -23.30
N PRO A 16 4.36 -9.99 -23.05
CA PRO A 16 5.07 -10.67 -21.94
C PRO A 16 6.59 -10.42 -21.90
N SER A 17 7.23 -10.31 -23.09
CA SER A 17 8.68 -10.06 -23.20
C SER A 17 9.13 -8.67 -22.70
N ARG A 18 8.21 -7.76 -22.47
CA ARG A 18 8.50 -6.42 -21.94
C ARG A 18 8.35 -6.34 -20.42
N VAL A 19 7.83 -7.39 -19.79
CA VAL A 19 7.49 -7.39 -18.38
C VAL A 19 8.53 -8.13 -17.56
N TYR A 20 9.06 -7.47 -16.55
CA TYR A 20 10.07 -7.99 -15.65
C TYR A 20 9.44 -8.54 -14.37
N ASN A 21 8.65 -7.74 -13.65
CA ASN A 21 8.06 -8.15 -12.39
C ASN A 21 6.55 -7.86 -12.37
N ILE A 22 5.80 -8.67 -11.63
CA ILE A 22 4.37 -8.48 -11.36
C ILE A 22 4.13 -8.80 -9.90
N TYR A 23 3.61 -7.83 -9.16
CA TYR A 23 3.28 -7.93 -7.75
C TYR A 23 1.79 -7.65 -7.53
N LEU A 24 1.17 -8.46 -6.69
CA LEU A 24 -0.13 -8.13 -6.11
C LEU A 24 0.10 -7.34 -4.83
N PHE A 25 -0.75 -6.35 -4.57
CA PHE A 25 -0.75 -5.59 -3.32
C PHE A 25 -2.19 -5.22 -2.94
N GLY A 26 -2.38 -4.35 -1.96
CA GLY A 26 -3.71 -3.85 -1.62
C GLY A 26 -4.57 -4.80 -0.79
N SER A 27 -5.88 -4.55 -0.79
CA SER A 27 -6.84 -5.18 0.12
C SER A 27 -6.83 -6.71 0.08
N ARG A 28 -6.56 -7.31 -1.07
CA ARG A 28 -6.51 -8.77 -1.22
C ARG A 28 -5.26 -9.37 -0.58
N VAL A 29 -4.16 -8.64 -0.52
CA VAL A 29 -2.93 -9.07 0.18
C VAL A 29 -3.08 -8.88 1.68
N TYR A 30 -3.75 -7.80 2.11
CA TYR A 30 -4.00 -7.55 3.54
C TYR A 30 -5.10 -8.42 4.12
N GLY A 31 -5.98 -9.02 3.29
CA GLY A 31 -7.14 -9.78 3.75
C GLY A 31 -8.33 -8.90 4.14
N THR A 32 -8.40 -7.65 3.65
CA THR A 32 -9.50 -6.70 3.94
C THR A 32 -10.43 -6.49 2.74
N HIS A 33 -10.32 -7.34 1.72
CA HIS A 33 -11.14 -7.27 0.51
C HIS A 33 -12.56 -7.79 0.73
N SER A 34 -13.48 -7.29 -0.07
CA SER A 34 -14.81 -7.88 -0.32
C SER A 34 -14.82 -8.63 -1.65
N ASP A 35 -15.90 -9.34 -1.94
CA ASP A 35 -16.07 -10.06 -3.21
C ASP A 35 -15.95 -9.15 -4.44
N ASN A 36 -16.38 -7.89 -4.29
CA ASN A 36 -16.35 -6.88 -5.35
C ASN A 36 -15.04 -6.07 -5.39
N SER A 37 -14.05 -6.39 -4.56
CA SER A 37 -12.76 -5.69 -4.59
C SER A 37 -12.01 -6.03 -5.86
N ASP A 38 -11.45 -5.00 -6.51
CA ASP A 38 -10.48 -5.15 -7.59
C ASP A 38 -9.16 -5.80 -7.11
N TRP A 39 -8.34 -6.18 -8.06
CA TRP A 39 -6.96 -6.61 -7.80
C TRP A 39 -6.03 -5.41 -8.02
N ASP A 40 -5.37 -4.99 -6.96
CA ASP A 40 -4.29 -4.00 -7.05
C ASP A 40 -3.01 -4.68 -7.51
N ILE A 41 -2.44 -4.21 -8.63
CA ILE A 41 -1.30 -4.84 -9.31
C ILE A 41 -0.23 -3.80 -9.62
N VAL A 42 1.01 -4.14 -9.32
CA VAL A 42 2.17 -3.42 -9.81
C VAL A 42 2.87 -4.26 -10.87
N ILE A 43 3.09 -3.67 -12.04
CA ILE A 43 3.89 -4.24 -13.13
C ILE A 43 5.15 -3.41 -13.29
N VAL A 44 6.31 -4.06 -13.33
CA VAL A 44 7.55 -3.43 -13.75
C VAL A 44 7.86 -3.90 -15.16
N ALA A 45 7.92 -2.96 -16.09
CA ALA A 45 8.06 -3.29 -17.51
C ALA A 45 8.93 -2.25 -18.27
N LYS A 46 9.48 -2.66 -19.41
CA LYS A 46 10.06 -1.73 -20.36
C LYS A 46 8.97 -0.85 -20.97
N ASN A 47 8.93 0.40 -20.60
CA ASN A 47 7.92 1.36 -21.01
C ASN A 47 8.57 2.71 -21.39
N SER A 48 7.84 3.54 -22.15
CA SER A 48 8.26 4.89 -22.52
C SER A 48 7.85 5.96 -21.50
N VAL A 49 6.93 5.64 -20.61
CA VAL A 49 6.43 6.50 -19.53
C VAL A 49 6.82 5.89 -18.20
N GLU A 50 7.35 6.70 -17.30
CA GLU A 50 7.89 6.23 -16.01
C GLU A 50 6.87 5.53 -15.12
N ALA A 51 5.62 6.03 -15.13
CA ALA A 51 4.51 5.43 -14.38
C ALA A 51 3.18 5.66 -15.08
N ILE A 52 2.35 4.61 -15.15
CA ILE A 52 0.99 4.64 -15.72
C ILE A 52 0.05 3.92 -14.77
N GLU A 53 -1.16 4.43 -14.61
CA GLU A 53 -2.25 3.75 -13.90
C GLU A 53 -3.34 3.37 -14.90
N ILE A 54 -3.79 2.10 -14.87
CA ILE A 54 -4.88 1.55 -15.68
C ILE A 54 -5.92 0.98 -14.73
N LYS A 55 -7.16 1.43 -14.86
CA LYS A 55 -8.30 0.94 -14.08
C LYS A 55 -9.29 0.21 -14.96
N SER A 56 -9.75 -0.92 -14.46
CA SER A 56 -10.89 -1.69 -14.99
C SER A 56 -11.75 -2.18 -13.82
N ASP A 57 -12.87 -2.84 -14.10
CA ASP A 57 -13.76 -3.37 -13.05
C ASP A 57 -13.07 -4.38 -12.12
N LEU A 58 -12.10 -5.14 -12.66
CA LEU A 58 -11.41 -6.20 -11.92
C LEU A 58 -10.00 -5.84 -11.48
N TYR A 59 -9.36 -4.86 -12.12
CA TYR A 59 -7.94 -4.58 -11.94
C TYR A 59 -7.65 -3.09 -11.82
N ASN A 60 -6.83 -2.76 -10.83
CA ASN A 60 -6.16 -1.47 -10.70
C ASN A 60 -4.65 -1.70 -10.89
N ILE A 61 -4.13 -1.40 -12.09
CA ILE A 61 -2.78 -1.75 -12.50
C ILE A 61 -1.90 -0.50 -12.53
N HIS A 62 -0.79 -0.54 -11.79
CA HIS A 62 0.26 0.48 -11.83
C HIS A 62 1.47 -0.08 -12.58
N ILE A 63 1.85 0.54 -13.68
CA ILE A 63 3.00 0.14 -14.50
C ILE A 63 4.15 1.10 -14.24
N TYR A 64 5.31 0.58 -13.88
CA TYR A 64 6.54 1.33 -13.63
C TYR A 64 7.64 0.91 -14.58
N THR A 65 8.55 1.83 -14.94
CA THR A 65 9.86 1.44 -15.45
C THR A 65 10.72 0.87 -14.32
N PRO A 66 11.74 0.02 -14.62
CA PRO A 66 12.66 -0.47 -13.60
C PRO A 66 13.31 0.65 -12.78
N ASP A 67 13.77 1.71 -13.45
CA ASP A 67 14.44 2.84 -12.81
C ASP A 67 13.50 3.62 -11.89
N LYS A 68 12.25 3.86 -12.33
CA LYS A 68 11.25 4.52 -11.50
C LYS A 68 10.87 3.69 -10.29
N PHE A 69 10.75 2.37 -10.45
CA PHE A 69 10.45 1.49 -9.32
C PHE A 69 11.59 1.49 -8.30
N GLN A 70 12.87 1.42 -8.75
CA GLN A 70 14.03 1.53 -7.86
C GLN A 70 14.11 2.90 -7.18
N GLN A 71 13.87 3.99 -7.92
CA GLN A 71 13.84 5.34 -7.34
C GLN A 71 12.81 5.45 -6.20
N ASP A 72 11.61 4.91 -6.39
CA ASP A 72 10.56 4.92 -5.37
C ASP A 72 10.94 4.03 -4.16
N LEU A 73 11.64 2.93 -4.36
CA LEU A 73 12.24 2.13 -3.28
C LEU A 73 13.29 2.92 -2.52
N ASP A 74 14.17 3.65 -3.20
CA ASP A 74 15.21 4.47 -2.59
C ASP A 74 14.61 5.60 -1.73
N TRP A 75 13.40 6.05 -2.08
CA TRP A 75 12.59 6.97 -1.27
C TRP A 75 11.74 6.27 -0.21
N HIS A 76 11.78 4.94 -0.12
CA HIS A 76 11.02 4.13 0.83
C HIS A 76 9.50 4.33 0.68
N MET A 77 9.02 4.46 -0.56
CA MET A 77 7.59 4.62 -0.82
C MET A 77 6.84 3.36 -0.38
N PRO A 78 5.77 3.49 0.45
CA PRO A 78 5.09 2.34 1.05
C PRO A 78 4.63 1.29 0.04
N LYS A 79 4.04 1.68 -1.10
CA LYS A 79 3.58 0.76 -2.14
C LYS A 79 4.72 -0.13 -2.67
N ASN A 80 5.89 0.46 -2.95
CA ASN A 80 7.04 -0.27 -3.50
C ASN A 80 7.65 -1.19 -2.45
N LEU A 81 7.71 -0.76 -1.18
CA LEU A 81 8.11 -1.61 -0.05
C LEU A 81 7.16 -2.81 0.12
N GLU A 82 5.85 -2.58 0.03
CA GLU A 82 4.85 -3.65 0.11
C GLU A 82 5.02 -4.68 -1.03
N CYS A 83 5.39 -4.25 -2.23
CA CYS A 83 5.65 -5.14 -3.36
C CYS A 83 6.87 -6.04 -3.12
N ILE A 84 8.02 -5.49 -2.72
CA ILE A 84 9.24 -6.30 -2.54
C ILE A 84 9.15 -7.23 -1.33
N PHE A 85 8.39 -6.86 -0.30
CA PHE A 85 8.14 -7.69 0.88
C PHE A 85 6.88 -8.55 0.77
N ALA A 86 6.14 -8.48 -0.35
CA ALA A 86 4.94 -9.25 -0.57
C ALA A 86 5.18 -10.75 -0.31
N PRO A 87 4.18 -11.49 0.19
CA PRO A 87 4.29 -12.93 0.34
C PRO A 87 4.46 -13.60 -1.04
N ASP A 88 5.09 -14.77 -1.08
CA ASP A 88 5.48 -15.44 -2.34
C ASP A 88 4.31 -15.61 -3.32
N TRP A 89 3.13 -15.93 -2.82
CA TRP A 89 1.93 -16.08 -3.66
C TRP A 89 1.49 -14.76 -4.34
N ALA A 90 1.90 -13.61 -3.82
CA ALA A 90 1.58 -12.29 -4.37
C ALA A 90 2.67 -11.77 -5.33
N LYS A 91 3.79 -12.47 -5.45
CA LYS A 91 4.86 -12.20 -6.43
C LYS A 91 4.67 -13.08 -7.65
N LEU A 92 3.79 -12.65 -8.58
CA LEU A 92 3.43 -13.47 -9.74
C LEU A 92 4.58 -13.65 -10.74
N LYS A 93 5.49 -12.68 -10.81
CA LYS A 93 6.71 -12.70 -11.64
C LYS A 93 7.78 -11.83 -10.99
N GLU A 94 9.04 -12.30 -10.97
CA GLU A 94 10.15 -11.55 -10.40
C GLU A 94 11.48 -11.87 -11.12
N ASP A 95 11.69 -11.25 -12.29
CA ASP A 95 12.91 -11.40 -13.09
C ASP A 95 14.02 -10.45 -12.62
N ILE A 96 13.65 -9.25 -12.11
CA ILE A 96 14.59 -8.27 -11.57
C ILE A 96 14.51 -8.30 -10.04
N LYS A 97 15.68 -8.46 -9.39
CA LYS A 97 15.83 -8.27 -7.95
C LYS A 97 16.22 -6.83 -7.68
N TYR A 98 15.46 -6.17 -6.80
CA TYR A 98 15.72 -4.81 -6.38
C TYR A 98 16.53 -4.77 -5.10
N ASN A 99 17.44 -3.81 -4.99
CA ASN A 99 18.22 -3.58 -3.79
C ASN A 99 17.52 -2.53 -2.92
N LEU A 100 17.30 -2.88 -1.66
CA LEU A 100 16.83 -1.95 -0.64
C LEU A 100 17.89 -1.84 0.47
N THR A 101 18.48 -0.66 0.58
CA THR A 101 19.27 -0.31 1.77
C THR A 101 18.39 0.57 2.66
N LEU A 102 18.05 0.07 3.85
CA LEU A 102 17.17 0.78 4.76
C LEU A 102 17.82 2.09 5.22
N ASN A 103 17.15 3.19 4.92
CA ASN A 103 17.54 4.53 5.35
C ASN A 103 16.49 5.07 6.33
N ILE A 104 16.82 5.14 7.61
CA ILE A 104 15.89 5.52 8.69
C ILE A 104 15.28 6.91 8.48
N PRO A 105 16.03 7.98 8.15
CA PRO A 105 15.46 9.27 7.81
C PRO A 105 14.43 9.22 6.67
N LYS A 106 14.71 8.49 5.60
CA LYS A 106 13.82 8.40 4.45
C LYS A 106 12.53 7.64 4.77
N ILE A 107 12.61 6.47 5.41
CA ILE A 107 11.41 5.71 5.78
C ILE A 107 10.56 6.48 6.78
N ARG A 108 11.20 7.21 7.70
CA ARG A 108 10.51 8.07 8.66
C ARG A 108 9.74 9.21 7.96
N HIS A 109 10.38 9.86 6.98
CA HIS A 109 9.75 10.91 6.19
C HIS A 109 8.57 10.36 5.37
N ALA A 110 8.80 9.32 4.56
CA ALA A 110 7.80 8.73 3.68
C ALA A 110 6.57 8.23 4.49
N THR A 111 6.80 7.48 5.56
CA THR A 111 5.75 6.94 6.42
C THR A 111 4.92 8.05 7.06
N SER A 112 5.58 9.04 7.68
CA SER A 112 4.87 10.14 8.35
C SER A 112 4.06 10.97 7.37
N HIS A 113 4.63 11.26 6.20
CA HIS A 113 3.96 12.03 5.15
C HIS A 113 2.71 11.30 4.62
N VAL A 114 2.85 10.02 4.23
CA VAL A 114 1.74 9.26 3.65
C VAL A 114 0.64 8.99 4.70
N SER A 115 1.02 8.66 5.93
CA SER A 115 0.07 8.43 7.02
C SER A 115 -0.74 9.70 7.33
N SER A 116 -0.08 10.85 7.52
CA SER A 116 -0.75 12.12 7.81
C SER A 116 -1.65 12.58 6.67
N ASN A 117 -1.19 12.46 5.42
CA ASN A 117 -2.00 12.80 4.25
C ASN A 117 -3.23 11.89 4.12
N SER A 118 -3.10 10.61 4.46
CA SER A 118 -4.21 9.65 4.44
C SER A 118 -5.25 9.99 5.50
N TRP A 119 -4.83 10.44 6.69
CA TRP A 119 -5.72 10.92 7.74
C TRP A 119 -6.51 12.16 7.30
N VAL A 120 -5.82 13.16 6.74
CA VAL A 120 -6.45 14.38 6.20
C VAL A 120 -7.38 14.05 5.03
N LYS A 121 -6.98 13.11 4.17
CA LYS A 121 -7.82 12.63 3.05
C LYS A 121 -9.12 12.00 3.55
N CYS A 122 -9.06 11.17 4.62
CA CYS A 122 -10.24 10.59 5.24
C CYS A 122 -11.23 11.69 5.62
N LYS A 123 -10.79 12.70 6.40
CA LYS A 123 -11.61 13.83 6.81
C LYS A 123 -12.28 14.52 5.61
N LYS A 124 -11.48 14.89 4.60
CA LYS A 124 -12.01 15.59 3.41
C LYS A 124 -13.03 14.75 2.64
N LYS A 125 -12.80 13.44 2.52
CA LYS A 125 -13.70 12.54 1.78
C LYS A 125 -15.03 12.33 2.48
N LEU A 126 -15.03 12.28 3.81
CA LEU A 126 -16.26 12.13 4.59
C LEU A 126 -17.04 13.45 4.72
N GLN A 127 -16.36 14.56 5.02
CA GLN A 127 -17.03 15.83 5.32
C GLN A 127 -17.39 16.67 4.09
N ILE A 128 -16.61 16.58 3.01
CA ILE A 128 -16.74 17.48 1.86
C ILE A 128 -17.19 16.75 0.60
N ALA A 129 -16.54 15.63 0.28
CA ALA A 129 -16.76 14.94 -1.00
C ALA A 129 -17.87 13.89 -0.95
N ASN A 130 -18.38 13.54 0.23
CA ASN A 130 -19.34 12.46 0.47
C ASN A 130 -18.95 11.12 -0.20
N GLU A 131 -17.64 10.80 -0.14
CA GLU A 131 -17.06 9.57 -0.69
C GLU A 131 -16.68 8.63 0.44
N TYR A 132 -17.68 8.04 1.12
CA TYR A 132 -17.51 7.23 2.32
C TYR A 132 -16.45 6.13 2.17
N GLY A 133 -16.57 5.28 1.14
CA GLY A 133 -15.66 4.16 0.92
C GLY A 133 -14.19 4.59 0.73
N VAL A 134 -13.95 5.73 0.08
CA VAL A 134 -12.59 6.29 -0.08
C VAL A 134 -12.08 6.86 1.24
N GLY A 135 -12.96 7.49 2.01
CA GLY A 135 -12.65 8.06 3.31
C GLY A 135 -12.16 7.00 4.29
N VAL A 136 -12.96 5.96 4.54
CA VAL A 136 -12.62 4.90 5.50
C VAL A 136 -11.40 4.07 5.07
N LYS A 137 -11.23 3.81 3.77
CA LYS A 137 -9.99 3.19 3.24
C LYS A 137 -8.77 4.08 3.53
N SER A 138 -8.91 5.40 3.44
CA SER A 138 -7.82 6.34 3.75
C SER A 138 -7.46 6.33 5.24
N LEU A 139 -8.45 6.20 6.15
CA LEU A 139 -8.18 6.02 7.58
C LEU A 139 -7.39 4.74 7.84
N PHE A 140 -7.84 3.63 7.28
CA PHE A 140 -7.14 2.35 7.39
C PHE A 140 -5.68 2.47 6.94
N HIS A 141 -5.42 3.13 5.79
CA HIS A 141 -4.06 3.39 5.31
C HIS A 141 -3.24 4.25 6.27
N ALA A 142 -3.85 5.26 6.90
CA ALA A 142 -3.16 6.13 7.85
C ALA A 142 -2.60 5.36 9.05
N ILE A 143 -3.28 4.30 9.49
CA ILE A 143 -2.89 3.47 10.63
C ILE A 143 -1.98 2.31 10.18
N ARG A 144 -2.32 1.63 9.09
CA ARG A 144 -1.58 0.46 8.60
C ARG A 144 -0.15 0.78 8.18
N ILE A 145 0.06 1.89 7.47
CA ILE A 145 1.38 2.25 6.92
C ILE A 145 2.45 2.38 8.01
N PRO A 146 2.26 3.12 9.13
CA PRO A 146 3.26 3.14 10.19
C PRO A 146 3.44 1.77 10.88
N MET A 147 2.42 0.91 10.97
CA MET A 147 2.57 -0.44 11.50
C MET A 147 3.46 -1.31 10.60
N PHE A 148 3.31 -1.23 9.27
CA PHE A 148 4.20 -1.92 8.32
C PHE A 148 5.62 -1.38 8.39
N SER A 149 5.77 -0.06 8.44
CA SER A 149 7.10 0.57 8.53
C SER A 149 7.81 0.22 9.83
N THR A 150 7.07 0.06 10.95
CA THR A 150 7.62 -0.44 12.21
C THR A 150 8.17 -1.86 12.07
N GLN A 151 7.48 -2.73 11.35
CA GLN A 151 7.99 -4.09 11.07
C GLN A 151 9.25 -4.04 10.19
N ILE A 152 9.27 -3.20 9.15
CA ILE A 152 10.44 -3.06 8.27
C ILE A 152 11.66 -2.59 9.07
N VAL A 153 11.52 -1.60 9.95
CA VAL A 153 12.63 -1.10 10.78
C VAL A 153 13.13 -2.17 11.76
N ASN A 154 12.22 -2.91 12.39
CA ASN A 154 12.59 -3.90 13.41
C ASN A 154 13.10 -5.21 12.82
N PHE A 155 12.62 -5.62 11.65
CA PHE A 155 12.83 -6.96 11.10
C PHE A 155 13.45 -6.99 9.70
N GLY A 156 13.63 -5.83 9.05
CA GLY A 156 14.06 -5.73 7.66
C GLY A 156 13.00 -6.14 6.62
N GLN A 157 11.77 -6.44 7.06
CA GLN A 157 10.68 -6.90 6.18
C GLN A 157 9.31 -6.71 6.83
N ILE A 158 8.24 -6.81 6.02
CA ILE A 158 6.88 -6.95 6.53
C ILE A 158 6.63 -8.43 6.79
N ARG A 159 6.39 -8.80 8.06
CA ARG A 159 6.12 -10.18 8.49
C ARG A 159 4.63 -10.50 8.56
N ASP A 160 3.84 -9.49 8.92
CA ASP A 160 2.39 -9.63 9.08
C ASP A 160 1.67 -8.52 8.32
N PHE A 161 1.11 -8.89 7.16
CA PHE A 161 0.28 -8.02 6.34
C PHE A 161 -1.13 -7.79 6.92
N GLN A 162 -1.50 -8.54 7.96
CA GLN A 162 -2.81 -8.47 8.59
C GLN A 162 -2.79 -7.71 9.94
N CYS A 163 -1.64 -7.20 10.38
CA CYS A 163 -1.47 -6.56 11.68
C CYS A 163 -2.43 -5.40 11.97
N ALA A 164 -2.99 -4.77 10.94
CA ALA A 164 -3.96 -3.68 11.06
C ALA A 164 -5.42 -4.12 10.82
N ASN A 165 -5.71 -5.42 10.58
CA ASN A 165 -7.05 -5.86 10.17
C ASN A 165 -8.12 -5.62 11.24
N TRP A 166 -7.74 -5.58 12.50
CA TRP A 166 -8.65 -5.20 13.59
C TRP A 166 -9.21 -3.78 13.42
N VAL A 167 -8.41 -2.84 12.85
CA VAL A 167 -8.89 -1.49 12.51
C VAL A 167 -9.95 -1.57 11.42
N TRP A 168 -9.70 -2.38 10.37
CA TRP A 168 -10.66 -2.57 9.30
C TRP A 168 -11.94 -3.23 9.78
N SER A 169 -11.85 -4.26 10.61
CA SER A 169 -13.01 -4.90 11.23
C SER A 169 -13.85 -3.91 12.02
N LYS A 170 -13.20 -3.05 12.82
CA LYS A 170 -13.88 -2.01 13.58
C LYS A 170 -14.57 -0.97 12.68
N ILE A 171 -13.91 -0.57 11.59
CA ILE A 171 -14.51 0.34 10.60
C ILE A 171 -15.78 -0.27 9.98
N CYS A 172 -15.79 -1.58 9.75
CA CYS A 172 -16.92 -2.28 9.13
C CYS A 172 -18.10 -2.55 10.07
N GLU A 173 -18.00 -2.26 11.37
CA GLU A 173 -19.10 -2.51 12.34
C GLU A 173 -20.34 -1.64 12.12
N LYS A 174 -20.15 -0.43 11.60
CA LYS A 174 -21.23 0.53 11.32
C LYS A 174 -20.81 1.57 10.30
N GLU A 175 -21.75 2.39 9.88
CA GLU A 175 -21.43 3.61 9.13
C GLU A 175 -20.96 4.71 10.09
N TRP A 176 -19.89 5.40 9.73
CA TRP A 176 -19.23 6.40 10.56
C TRP A 176 -19.32 7.79 9.91
N ASN A 177 -19.57 8.82 10.71
CA ASN A 177 -19.22 10.19 10.37
C ASN A 177 -17.75 10.48 10.74
N TRP A 178 -17.23 11.63 10.33
CA TRP A 178 -15.84 11.99 10.63
C TRP A 178 -15.59 12.15 12.12
N GLU A 179 -16.48 12.80 12.85
CA GLU A 179 -16.33 13.12 14.25
C GLU A 179 -16.21 11.84 15.10
N ASP A 180 -17.03 10.86 14.83
CA ASP A 180 -17.00 9.57 15.51
C ASP A 180 -15.74 8.77 15.16
N LEU A 181 -15.33 8.75 13.88
CA LEU A 181 -14.09 8.13 13.46
C LEU A 181 -12.86 8.77 14.09
N ASP A 182 -12.84 10.09 14.12
CA ASP A 182 -11.75 10.83 14.72
C ASP A 182 -11.65 10.54 16.24
N LYS A 183 -12.77 10.51 16.94
CA LYS A 183 -12.83 10.16 18.36
C LYS A 183 -12.37 8.73 18.63
N GLU A 184 -12.76 7.78 17.79
CA GLU A 184 -12.44 6.35 17.95
C GLU A 184 -10.98 6.05 17.63
N PHE A 185 -10.43 6.64 16.54
CA PHE A 185 -9.14 6.21 15.98
C PHE A 185 -8.00 7.22 16.15
N ARG A 186 -8.23 8.44 16.65
CA ARG A 186 -7.17 9.44 16.81
C ARG A 186 -6.07 8.96 17.77
N GLU A 187 -6.43 8.40 18.90
CA GLU A 187 -5.44 7.88 19.84
C GLU A 187 -4.66 6.70 19.27
N VAL A 188 -5.35 5.81 18.54
CA VAL A 188 -4.71 4.70 17.82
C VAL A 188 -3.71 5.21 16.80
N HIS A 189 -4.11 6.17 15.94
CA HIS A 189 -3.23 6.76 14.93
C HIS A 189 -2.01 7.43 15.57
N ASN A 190 -2.21 8.21 16.64
CA ASN A 190 -1.12 8.85 17.37
C ASN A 190 -0.18 7.84 18.03
N SER A 191 -0.73 6.75 18.60
CA SER A 191 0.05 5.69 19.23
C SER A 191 0.94 4.97 18.21
N VAL A 192 0.39 4.52 17.09
CA VAL A 192 1.19 3.81 16.06
C VAL A 192 2.27 4.70 15.45
N LEU A 193 2.00 6.00 15.25
CA LEU A 193 3.02 6.95 14.81
C LEU A 193 4.10 7.19 15.87
N THR A 194 3.72 7.24 17.15
CA THR A 194 4.65 7.39 18.26
C THR A 194 5.56 6.17 18.39
N ASP A 195 5.00 4.97 18.30
CA ASP A 195 5.78 3.73 18.36
C ASP A 195 6.71 3.59 17.16
N PHE A 196 6.26 3.96 15.95
CA PHE A 196 7.12 4.04 14.77
C PHE A 196 8.27 5.04 14.97
N ARG A 197 8.00 6.22 15.54
CA ARG A 197 9.04 7.21 15.83
C ARG A 197 10.06 6.69 16.84
N LYS A 198 9.63 5.98 17.88
CA LYS A 198 10.55 5.38 18.88
C LYS A 198 11.54 4.40 18.24
N VAL A 199 11.07 3.53 17.33
CA VAL A 199 11.98 2.56 16.67
C VAL A 199 12.90 3.23 15.65
N THR A 200 12.52 4.37 15.09
CA THR A 200 13.33 5.15 14.14
C THR A 200 14.27 6.16 14.79
N THR A 201 14.29 6.28 16.13
CA THR A 201 15.20 7.15 16.89
C THR A 201 16.23 6.37 17.69
N LYS A 202 16.17 5.03 17.69
CA LYS A 202 17.22 4.20 18.27
C LYS A 202 18.39 4.16 17.29
N GLU A 203 19.44 4.92 17.58
CA GLU A 203 20.77 4.77 17.01
C GLU A 203 21.50 3.60 17.66
#